data_262a471164584934c3b4b7f33ab1a9ec
#
_entry.id   262a471164584934c3b4b7f33ab1a9ec
#
_cell.length_a   1.000
_cell.length_b   1.000
_cell.length_c   1.000
_cell.angle_alpha   90.00
_cell.angle_beta   90.00
_cell.angle_gamma   90.00
#
_symmetry.space_group_name_H-M   'P 1'
#
loop_
_entity.id
_entity.type
_entity.pdbx_description
1 polymer ?
#
loop_
_entity_poly.entity_id
_entity_poly.type
_entity_poly.pdbx_seq_one_letter_code
_entity_poly.pdbx_strand_id
1 'polypeptide(L)'
;MCLQVFERDRIMKKFQEVIAQLEQALCDFPYNELDISDEVREQVELVYTQLKRAKGRVDVPDDEFYNDLISLYNKTYDPSAEVAILARLSEKLHLMTITDLTQESLALHEMVTSGGGQDPGEHIEKMSMLLKKIKDFVQTHNPEMGSGSPMNSKVMESSREQKTIIVPDEFRCPISLELMKDPVIVATGQTYERMCIEKWLASGHHTCPTTQQRMANTTLTPNYVLRSLISQWCETNGIEPPKRSSQPNKPTPACSSSERANIDGLLSKLCSPDPEEQRFAAAELRLLAKRNAHNRLCIAEAGAIPLLLSLLSSSDLRTQEHAVTALLNLSIHEDNKASIMSSGAVPSVVHVLKNGSMEARENAAATLFSLSVIDEYKVAIGGTGAIPALVVLLSEGSQRGKKDAAAALFNLCIYQGNKGRAIRAGLVPLIMGLVTNPTGALMDEAMAILSILSSHQEGKAAIGAAEPIPALVELIGNGSPRNRENAAAVMLHLCIGEQQLVHLTRAHECEIMVPLRELALNGTERGKRKAVQLLERMSRFLVQQQEEQESHSRLQAASAQAIPLIPDQVQENEIPDQLDSPASQYPALL
;
A
#
# COMPACT_ATOMS: atom_id res chain seq x y z
N MET A 1 25.45 -4.77 4.61
CA MET A 1 26.52 -5.48 3.88
C MET A 1 27.76 -5.71 4.76
N CYS A 2 28.43 -4.71 5.34
CA CYS A 2 29.60 -4.92 6.20
C CYS A 2 29.34 -5.82 7.43
N LEU A 3 28.21 -5.68 8.12
CA LEU A 3 27.80 -6.54 9.25
C LEU A 3 27.65 -8.01 8.82
N GLN A 4 27.10 -8.26 7.64
CA GLN A 4 26.96 -9.61 7.09
C GLN A 4 28.32 -10.25 6.77
N VAL A 5 29.31 -9.45 6.41
CA VAL A 5 30.68 -9.92 6.14
C VAL A 5 31.42 -10.27 7.43
N PHE A 6 31.30 -9.45 8.48
CA PHE A 6 31.97 -9.71 9.77
C PHE A 6 31.33 -10.86 10.57
N GLU A 7 30.02 -11.07 10.44
CA GLU A 7 29.31 -12.17 11.11
C GLU A 7 29.11 -13.41 10.21
N ARG A 8 29.65 -13.40 9.00
CA ARG A 8 29.42 -14.42 7.97
C ARG A 8 29.67 -15.82 8.48
N ASP A 9 30.83 -16.08 9.07
CA ASP A 9 31.20 -17.41 9.56
C ASP A 9 30.25 -17.89 10.66
N ARG A 10 29.80 -16.97 11.51
CA ARG A 10 28.81 -17.24 12.56
C ARG A 10 27.43 -17.52 11.98
N ILE A 11 27.02 -16.72 11.00
CA ILE A 11 25.72 -16.90 10.30
C ILE A 11 25.74 -18.18 9.50
N MET A 12 26.80 -18.45 8.73
CA MET A 12 26.96 -19.68 7.95
C MET A 12 26.99 -20.92 8.83
N LYS A 13 27.67 -20.87 9.96
CA LYS A 13 27.68 -21.96 10.93
C LYS A 13 26.31 -22.23 11.50
N LYS A 14 25.57 -21.18 11.93
CA LYS A 14 24.19 -21.32 12.40
C LYS A 14 23.26 -21.84 11.30
N PHE A 15 23.42 -21.35 10.08
CA PHE A 15 22.63 -21.81 8.94
C PHE A 15 22.86 -23.30 8.66
N GLN A 16 24.12 -23.77 8.67
CA GLN A 16 24.47 -25.17 8.51
C GLN A 16 23.95 -26.02 9.67
N GLU A 17 24.02 -25.53 10.91
CA GLU A 17 23.45 -26.19 12.09
C GLU A 17 21.93 -26.36 11.97
N VAL A 18 21.20 -25.32 11.57
CA VAL A 18 19.75 -25.39 11.38
C VAL A 18 19.36 -26.34 10.24
N ILE A 19 20.08 -26.29 9.10
CA ILE A 19 19.85 -27.21 7.99
C ILE A 19 20.12 -28.68 8.44
N ALA A 20 21.18 -28.91 9.19
CA ALA A 20 21.48 -30.24 9.71
C ALA A 20 20.40 -30.76 10.68
N GLN A 21 19.85 -29.88 11.55
CA GLN A 21 18.75 -30.24 12.45
C GLN A 21 17.46 -30.57 11.67
N LEU A 22 17.14 -29.78 10.63
CA LEU A 22 15.98 -30.04 9.78
C LEU A 22 16.14 -31.34 8.96
N GLU A 23 17.33 -31.57 8.43
CA GLU A 23 17.67 -32.80 7.72
C GLU A 23 17.51 -34.02 8.64
N GLN A 24 18.02 -33.93 9.87
CA GLN A 24 17.89 -34.98 10.89
C GLN A 24 16.42 -35.22 11.28
N ALA A 25 15.66 -34.16 11.54
CA ALA A 25 14.24 -34.26 11.90
C ALA A 25 13.41 -34.91 10.79
N LEU A 26 13.73 -34.63 9.52
CA LEU A 26 13.07 -35.27 8.38
C LEU A 26 13.50 -36.72 8.21
N CYS A 27 14.75 -37.10 8.51
CA CYS A 27 15.22 -38.48 8.46
C CYS A 27 14.63 -39.35 9.59
N ASP A 28 14.47 -38.79 10.78
CA ASP A 28 13.99 -39.51 11.97
C ASP A 28 12.45 -39.67 11.97
N PHE A 29 11.75 -39.06 11.01
CA PHE A 29 10.30 -39.15 10.94
C PHE A 29 9.84 -40.51 10.35
N PRO A 30 8.98 -41.25 11.02
CA PRO A 30 8.63 -42.61 10.61
C PRO A 30 7.58 -42.63 9.49
N TYR A 31 7.97 -42.22 8.28
CA TYR A 31 7.08 -42.13 7.10
C TYR A 31 6.42 -43.46 6.71
N ASN A 32 7.06 -44.58 7.06
CA ASN A 32 6.59 -45.94 6.72
C ASN A 32 5.51 -46.46 7.68
N GLU A 33 5.36 -45.81 8.85
CA GLU A 33 4.39 -46.21 9.88
C GLU A 33 3.13 -45.33 9.85
N LEU A 34 3.13 -44.26 9.05
CA LEU A 34 2.02 -43.32 8.91
C LEU A 34 1.34 -43.51 7.55
N ASP A 35 0.02 -43.51 7.57
CA ASP A 35 -0.83 -43.58 6.37
C ASP A 35 -0.87 -42.20 5.67
N ILE A 36 0.26 -41.80 5.07
CA ILE A 36 0.41 -40.57 4.32
C ILE A 36 0.30 -40.83 2.82
N SER A 37 -0.36 -39.92 2.09
CA SER A 37 -0.51 -40.04 0.64
C SER A 37 0.86 -39.95 -0.07
N ASP A 38 0.96 -40.64 -1.23
CA ASP A 38 2.18 -40.62 -2.05
C ASP A 38 2.60 -39.22 -2.44
N GLU A 39 1.64 -38.27 -2.64
CA GLU A 39 1.90 -36.86 -2.91
C GLU A 39 2.65 -36.15 -1.76
N VAL A 40 2.29 -36.46 -0.51
CA VAL A 40 2.98 -35.90 0.67
C VAL A 40 4.38 -36.48 0.78
N ARG A 41 4.56 -37.74 0.47
CA ARG A 41 5.86 -38.42 0.45
C ARG A 41 6.80 -37.80 -0.59
N GLU A 42 6.31 -37.56 -1.82
CA GLU A 42 7.07 -36.87 -2.87
C GLU A 42 7.48 -35.45 -2.45
N GLN A 43 6.58 -34.72 -1.79
CA GLN A 43 6.88 -33.34 -1.31
C GLN A 43 7.96 -33.34 -0.25
N VAL A 44 7.95 -34.30 0.68
CA VAL A 44 8.99 -34.44 1.72
C VAL A 44 10.33 -34.77 1.08
N GLU A 45 10.37 -35.68 0.11
CA GLU A 45 11.59 -36.07 -0.61
C GLU A 45 12.17 -34.88 -1.40
N LEU A 46 11.30 -34.03 -1.97
CA LEU A 46 11.68 -32.80 -2.63
C LEU A 46 12.32 -31.80 -1.64
N VAL A 47 11.69 -31.57 -0.48
CA VAL A 47 12.21 -30.70 0.59
C VAL A 47 13.56 -31.23 1.10
N TYR A 48 13.69 -32.51 1.34
CA TYR A 48 14.95 -33.15 1.74
C TYR A 48 16.05 -32.91 0.71
N THR A 49 15.74 -33.08 -0.58
CA THR A 49 16.68 -32.84 -1.69
C THR A 49 17.08 -31.35 -1.75
N GLN A 50 16.16 -30.42 -1.48
CA GLN A 50 16.46 -28.98 -1.43
C GLN A 50 17.35 -28.60 -0.25
N LEU A 51 17.11 -29.17 0.94
CA LEU A 51 17.98 -29.00 2.12
C LEU A 51 19.41 -29.49 1.86
N LYS A 52 19.54 -30.65 1.21
CA LYS A 52 20.84 -31.21 0.82
C LYS A 52 21.58 -30.33 -0.20
N ARG A 53 20.86 -29.72 -1.15
CA ARG A 53 21.42 -28.74 -2.10
C ARG A 53 21.81 -27.42 -1.40
N ALA A 54 21.01 -26.95 -0.44
CA ALA A 54 21.31 -25.75 0.33
C ALA A 54 22.57 -25.90 1.19
N LYS A 55 22.79 -27.10 1.76
CA LYS A 55 24.00 -27.46 2.51
C LYS A 55 25.28 -27.42 1.65
N GLY A 56 25.14 -27.72 0.35
CA GLY A 56 26.26 -27.71 -0.61
C GLY A 56 26.50 -26.36 -1.29
N ARG A 57 25.64 -25.36 -1.08
CA ARG A 57 25.86 -24.00 -1.61
C ARG A 57 26.89 -23.29 -0.75
N VAL A 58 28.09 -23.24 -1.25
CA VAL A 58 29.11 -22.26 -0.82
C VAL A 58 28.92 -21.06 -1.77
N ASP A 59 28.34 -19.98 -1.29
CA ASP A 59 28.41 -18.71 -2.01
C ASP A 59 29.89 -18.39 -2.19
N VAL A 60 30.35 -18.24 -3.45
CA VAL A 60 31.72 -17.81 -3.73
C VAL A 60 31.88 -16.42 -3.08
N PRO A 61 32.76 -16.27 -2.09
CA PRO A 61 32.92 -15.01 -1.43
C PRO A 61 33.49 -13.98 -2.41
N ASP A 62 33.10 -12.73 -2.26
CA ASP A 62 33.91 -11.61 -2.73
C ASP A 62 35.13 -11.51 -1.80
N ASP A 63 36.08 -12.42 -2.03
CA ASP A 63 37.29 -12.56 -1.19
C ASP A 63 38.12 -11.28 -1.20
N GLU A 64 38.07 -10.51 -2.29
CA GLU A 64 38.75 -9.24 -2.41
C GLU A 64 38.12 -8.19 -1.46
N PHE A 65 36.78 -8.10 -1.45
CA PHE A 65 36.06 -7.20 -0.55
C PHE A 65 36.27 -7.57 0.93
N TYR A 66 36.25 -8.86 1.25
CA TYR A 66 36.50 -9.36 2.60
C TYR A 66 37.95 -9.03 3.03
N ASN A 67 38.93 -9.29 2.18
CA ASN A 67 40.34 -9.03 2.48
C ASN A 67 40.62 -7.52 2.61
N ASP A 68 40.01 -6.68 1.79
CA ASP A 68 40.11 -5.21 1.89
C ASP A 68 39.54 -4.71 3.23
N LEU A 69 38.38 -5.21 3.66
CA LEU A 69 37.77 -4.86 4.96
C LEU A 69 38.67 -5.29 6.14
N ILE A 70 39.16 -6.54 6.13
CA ILE A 70 40.01 -7.07 7.20
C ILE A 70 41.36 -6.36 7.23
N SER A 71 41.94 -6.08 6.07
CA SER A 71 43.22 -5.34 5.96
C SER A 71 43.12 -3.95 6.55
N LEU A 72 42.05 -3.21 6.21
CA LEU A 72 41.77 -1.86 6.76
C LEU A 72 41.56 -1.92 8.28
N TYR A 73 40.90 -2.96 8.74
CA TYR A 73 40.56 -3.16 10.13
C TYR A 73 41.79 -3.49 10.97
N ASN A 74 42.60 -4.45 10.53
CA ASN A 74 43.79 -4.90 11.26
C ASN A 74 45.02 -4.01 11.03
N LYS A 75 44.90 -2.95 10.19
CA LYS A 75 46.03 -2.09 9.75
C LYS A 75 47.20 -2.89 9.16
N THR A 76 46.87 -3.94 8.41
CA THR A 76 47.87 -4.85 7.78
C THR A 76 48.21 -4.45 6.35
N TYR A 77 47.91 -3.24 5.93
CA TYR A 77 48.17 -2.71 4.59
C TYR A 77 49.38 -1.77 4.59
N ASP A 78 50.02 -1.66 3.43
CA ASP A 78 51.03 -0.63 3.18
C ASP A 78 50.33 0.75 3.07
N PRO A 79 50.84 1.82 3.73
CA PRO A 79 50.23 3.15 3.66
C PRO A 79 49.95 3.66 2.23
N SER A 80 50.74 3.22 1.26
CA SER A 80 50.52 3.54 -0.17
C SER A 80 49.29 2.84 -0.78
N ALA A 81 48.85 1.72 -0.21
CA ALA A 81 47.69 0.94 -0.69
C ALA A 81 46.36 1.39 -0.07
N GLU A 82 46.37 2.19 1.01
CA GLU A 82 45.15 2.61 1.73
C GLU A 82 44.15 3.33 0.84
N VAL A 83 44.65 4.23 -0.02
CA VAL A 83 43.81 5.01 -0.96
C VAL A 83 43.10 4.10 -1.97
N ALA A 84 43.80 3.10 -2.50
CA ALA A 84 43.22 2.16 -3.45
C ALA A 84 42.17 1.23 -2.81
N ILE A 85 42.41 0.80 -1.57
CA ILE A 85 41.48 -0.02 -0.79
C ILE A 85 40.22 0.79 -0.45
N LEU A 86 40.36 2.04 0.00
CA LEU A 86 39.23 2.93 0.32
C LEU A 86 38.40 3.26 -0.94
N ALA A 87 39.05 3.44 -2.11
CA ALA A 87 38.36 3.66 -3.37
C ALA A 87 37.49 2.45 -3.75
N ARG A 88 38.03 1.23 -3.71
CA ARG A 88 37.27 0.00 -4.00
C ARG A 88 36.12 -0.23 -3.01
N LEU A 89 36.37 0.02 -1.72
CA LEU A 89 35.34 -0.13 -0.68
C LEU A 89 34.22 0.91 -0.83
N SER A 90 34.55 2.17 -1.13
CA SER A 90 33.55 3.21 -1.33
C SER A 90 32.67 2.91 -2.58
N GLU A 91 33.26 2.38 -3.63
CA GLU A 91 32.52 1.96 -4.83
C GLU A 91 31.62 0.76 -4.56
N LYS A 92 32.13 -0.32 -3.95
CA LYS A 92 31.37 -1.54 -3.64
C LYS A 92 30.27 -1.31 -2.60
N LEU A 93 30.45 -0.38 -1.67
CA LEU A 93 29.46 0.01 -0.67
C LEU A 93 28.51 1.11 -1.16
N HIS A 94 28.74 1.65 -2.36
CA HIS A 94 28.00 2.78 -2.92
C HIS A 94 28.01 4.03 -2.03
N LEU A 95 29.13 4.28 -1.32
CA LEU A 95 29.35 5.43 -0.43
C LEU A 95 30.22 6.49 -1.13
N MET A 96 29.75 7.00 -2.27
CA MET A 96 30.49 7.91 -3.13
C MET A 96 30.22 9.38 -2.85
N THR A 97 29.13 9.71 -2.15
CA THR A 97 28.74 11.09 -1.85
C THR A 97 28.65 11.34 -0.34
N ILE A 98 28.75 12.61 0.07
CA ILE A 98 28.56 13.01 1.48
C ILE A 98 27.14 12.69 1.94
N THR A 99 26.16 12.72 1.01
CA THR A 99 24.77 12.39 1.31
C THR A 99 24.61 10.91 1.65
N ASP A 100 25.25 10.00 0.89
CA ASP A 100 25.22 8.56 1.14
C ASP A 100 25.84 8.23 2.50
N LEU A 101 27.00 8.85 2.80
CA LEU A 101 27.71 8.70 4.07
C LEU A 101 26.90 9.24 5.26
N THR A 102 26.11 10.29 5.05
CA THR A 102 25.26 10.85 6.11
C THR A 102 24.06 9.92 6.38
N GLN A 103 23.45 9.35 5.35
CA GLN A 103 22.36 8.37 5.50
C GLN A 103 22.84 7.10 6.21
N GLU A 104 24.02 6.57 5.84
CA GLU A 104 24.57 5.37 6.47
C GLU A 104 24.98 5.64 7.93
N SER A 105 25.49 6.84 8.24
CA SER A 105 25.79 7.27 9.61
C SER A 105 24.53 7.38 10.47
N LEU A 106 23.42 7.87 9.91
CA LEU A 106 22.12 7.92 10.58
C LEU A 106 21.57 6.51 10.83
N ALA A 107 21.67 5.60 9.85
CA ALA A 107 21.25 4.22 10.00
C ALA A 107 22.06 3.47 11.07
N LEU A 108 23.37 3.71 11.16
CA LEU A 108 24.21 3.19 12.24
C LEU A 108 23.81 3.75 13.61
N HIS A 109 23.51 5.04 13.69
CA HIS A 109 23.05 5.67 14.94
C HIS A 109 21.70 5.08 15.38
N GLU A 110 20.80 4.83 14.45
CA GLU A 110 19.49 4.21 14.71
C GLU A 110 19.63 2.74 15.19
N MET A 111 20.61 2.00 14.64
CA MET A 111 20.94 0.65 15.13
C MET A 111 21.51 0.66 16.55
N VAL A 112 22.33 1.67 16.92
CA VAL A 112 22.85 1.83 18.28
C VAL A 112 21.73 2.14 19.27
N THR A 113 20.79 3.02 18.89
CA THR A 113 19.70 3.45 19.77
C THR A 113 18.57 2.43 19.88
N SER A 114 18.39 1.56 18.87
CA SER A 114 17.34 0.52 18.83
C SER A 114 17.79 -0.82 19.44
N GLY A 115 19.09 -1.05 19.63
CA GLY A 115 19.67 -2.26 20.18
C GLY A 115 19.67 -2.26 21.69
N GLY A 116 18.52 -2.59 22.31
CA GLY A 116 18.41 -2.78 23.75
C GLY A 116 19.23 -3.97 24.24
N GLY A 117 20.39 -3.72 24.84
CA GLY A 117 20.88 -4.52 25.97
C GLY A 117 21.67 -5.79 25.72
N GLN A 118 22.38 -5.99 24.63
CA GLN A 118 23.54 -6.91 24.57
C GLN A 118 24.62 -6.27 23.72
N ASP A 119 25.82 -6.19 24.28
CA ASP A 119 26.99 -5.44 23.85
C ASP A 119 27.27 -5.47 22.32
N PRO A 120 26.78 -4.48 21.56
CA PRO A 120 27.07 -4.35 20.13
C PRO A 120 28.34 -3.52 19.90
N GLY A 121 29.07 -3.16 20.98
CA GLY A 121 30.07 -2.10 20.99
C GLY A 121 31.18 -2.27 19.95
N GLU A 122 31.75 -3.44 19.81
CA GLU A 122 32.98 -3.60 19.00
C GLU A 122 32.72 -3.53 17.49
N HIS A 123 31.61 -4.11 16.99
CA HIS A 123 31.29 -4.11 15.56
C HIS A 123 30.78 -2.74 15.07
N ILE A 124 30.01 -2.05 15.89
CA ILE A 124 29.47 -0.72 15.55
C ILE A 124 30.59 0.32 15.58
N GLU A 125 31.51 0.20 16.55
CA GLU A 125 32.68 1.08 16.63
C GLU A 125 33.59 0.89 15.40
N LYS A 126 33.76 -0.35 14.95
CA LYS A 126 34.47 -0.73 13.73
C LYS A 126 33.85 -0.12 12.49
N MET A 127 32.54 -0.19 12.36
CA MET A 127 31.78 0.36 11.23
C MET A 127 31.81 1.89 11.22
N SER A 128 31.71 2.53 12.39
CA SER A 128 31.83 3.97 12.54
C SER A 128 33.23 4.47 12.14
N MET A 129 34.29 3.73 12.50
CA MET A 129 35.66 4.04 12.11
C MET A 129 35.89 3.88 10.60
N LEU A 130 35.30 2.86 9.98
CA LEU A 130 35.33 2.64 8.53
C LEU A 130 34.63 3.79 7.77
N LEU A 131 33.40 4.14 8.20
CA LEU A 131 32.67 5.27 7.63
C LEU A 131 33.43 6.59 7.73
N LYS A 132 34.09 6.82 8.85
CA LYS A 132 34.95 8.02 9.03
C LYS A 132 36.10 8.03 8.03
N LYS A 133 36.80 6.92 7.84
CA LYS A 133 37.88 6.80 6.84
C LYS A 133 37.40 7.00 5.41
N ILE A 134 36.25 6.41 5.04
CA ILE A 134 35.65 6.59 3.71
C ILE A 134 35.24 8.06 3.54
N LYS A 135 34.68 8.70 4.58
CA LYS A 135 34.32 10.12 4.54
C LYS A 135 35.52 11.01 4.30
N ASP A 136 36.63 10.81 5.05
CA ASP A 136 37.87 11.56 4.90
C ASP A 136 38.45 11.36 3.49
N PHE A 137 38.37 10.12 2.94
CA PHE A 137 38.80 9.81 1.60
C PHE A 137 37.95 10.53 0.54
N VAL A 138 36.61 10.47 0.61
CA VAL A 138 35.68 11.11 -0.33
C VAL A 138 35.83 12.63 -0.29
N GLN A 139 36.01 13.22 0.89
CA GLN A 139 36.25 14.67 1.02
C GLN A 139 37.60 15.12 0.43
N THR A 140 38.62 14.27 0.49
CA THR A 140 39.96 14.61 0.00
C THR A 140 40.07 14.44 -1.52
N HIS A 141 39.37 13.47 -2.11
CA HIS A 141 39.52 13.09 -3.53
C HIS A 141 38.37 13.58 -4.43
N ASN A 142 37.26 14.10 -3.86
CA ASN A 142 36.16 14.72 -4.60
C ASN A 142 35.73 16.07 -3.99
N PRO A 143 36.54 17.13 -4.12
CA PRO A 143 36.23 18.43 -3.50
C PRO A 143 35.10 19.21 -4.19
N GLU A 144 34.57 18.78 -5.35
CA GLU A 144 33.63 19.57 -6.16
C GLU A 144 32.13 19.39 -5.80
N MET A 145 31.76 18.60 -4.80
CA MET A 145 30.35 18.34 -4.44
C MET A 145 29.92 18.91 -3.08
N GLY A 146 30.57 19.92 -2.56
CA GLY A 146 30.28 20.50 -1.24
C GLY A 146 30.36 22.01 -1.16
N SER A 147 29.48 22.74 -1.79
CA SER A 147 28.90 24.01 -1.31
C SER A 147 28.01 24.65 -2.38
N GLY A 148 26.76 24.95 -1.99
CA GLY A 148 25.79 25.59 -2.85
C GLY A 148 25.99 27.07 -3.04
N SER A 149 25.53 27.49 -4.21
CA SER A 149 25.02 28.82 -4.64
C SER A 149 25.93 29.70 -5.51
N PRO A 150 25.34 30.69 -6.28
CA PRO A 150 25.01 30.42 -7.67
C PRO A 150 25.69 31.42 -8.63
N MET A 151 25.56 31.21 -9.86
CA MET A 151 25.51 32.15 -11.01
C MET A 151 26.54 31.93 -12.15
N ASN A 152 25.87 31.71 -13.25
CA ASN A 152 26.09 32.26 -14.60
C ASN A 152 27.11 31.65 -15.58
N SER A 153 26.46 31.11 -16.58
CA SER A 153 26.72 31.32 -18.03
C SER A 153 27.85 30.52 -18.73
N LYS A 154 27.34 29.78 -19.67
CA LYS A 154 27.81 29.56 -21.04
C LYS A 154 28.81 28.47 -21.34
N VAL A 155 28.21 27.53 -22.12
CA VAL A 155 28.69 26.99 -23.43
C VAL A 155 29.64 25.79 -23.39
N MET A 156 29.07 24.76 -24.03
CA MET A 156 29.61 23.71 -24.88
C MET A 156 30.10 22.37 -24.31
N GLU A 157 29.35 21.42 -24.82
CA GLU A 157 29.70 20.11 -25.37
C GLU A 157 29.96 18.90 -24.48
N SER A 158 28.95 18.03 -24.58
CA SER A 158 29.01 16.58 -24.77
C SER A 158 29.96 15.76 -23.88
N SER A 159 29.38 15.21 -22.83
CA SER A 159 29.58 13.79 -22.46
C SER A 159 28.39 13.35 -21.60
N ARG A 160 27.50 12.55 -22.19
CA ARG A 160 26.42 11.86 -21.46
C ARG A 160 27.06 10.82 -20.55
N GLU A 161 27.28 11.15 -19.30
CA GLU A 161 27.43 10.14 -18.25
C GLU A 161 26.07 9.49 -18.01
N GLN A 162 25.92 8.27 -18.55
CA GLN A 162 24.81 7.40 -18.21
C GLN A 162 24.94 7.01 -16.74
N LYS A 163 24.14 7.66 -15.87
CA LYS A 163 23.82 7.14 -14.56
C LYS A 163 23.23 5.75 -14.76
N THR A 164 23.94 4.70 -14.39
CA THR A 164 23.40 3.34 -14.37
C THR A 164 22.36 3.26 -13.25
N ILE A 165 21.10 3.42 -13.63
CA ILE A 165 19.96 3.31 -12.71
C ILE A 165 19.75 1.81 -12.46
N ILE A 166 19.97 1.36 -11.21
CA ILE A 166 19.77 -0.03 -10.81
C ILE A 166 18.26 -0.25 -10.61
N VAL A 167 17.68 -1.06 -11.50
CA VAL A 167 16.27 -1.47 -11.42
C VAL A 167 16.13 -2.49 -10.28
N PRO A 168 15.21 -2.30 -9.31
CA PRO A 168 14.92 -3.29 -8.28
C PRO A 168 14.54 -4.65 -8.87
N ASP A 169 14.98 -5.73 -8.24
CA ASP A 169 14.75 -7.09 -8.75
C ASP A 169 13.26 -7.47 -8.75
N GLU A 170 12.48 -6.91 -7.83
CA GLU A 170 11.02 -7.08 -7.77
C GLU A 170 10.30 -6.50 -8.99
N PHE A 171 10.93 -5.56 -9.72
CA PHE A 171 10.39 -4.94 -10.93
C PHE A 171 10.80 -5.67 -12.19
N ARG A 172 11.71 -6.65 -12.09
CA ARG A 172 12.20 -7.45 -13.21
C ARG A 172 11.38 -8.73 -13.37
N CYS A 173 11.10 -9.07 -14.62
CA CYS A 173 10.47 -10.35 -14.93
C CYS A 173 11.46 -11.49 -14.67
N PRO A 174 11.09 -12.53 -13.88
CA PRO A 174 11.98 -13.67 -13.63
C PRO A 174 12.37 -14.48 -14.87
N ILE A 175 11.64 -14.31 -15.99
CA ILE A 175 11.92 -15.00 -17.27
C ILE A 175 12.86 -14.17 -18.13
N SER A 176 12.56 -12.86 -18.36
CA SER A 176 13.34 -12.00 -19.26
C SER A 176 14.43 -11.19 -18.56
N LEU A 177 14.38 -11.08 -17.23
CA LEU A 177 15.24 -10.23 -16.40
C LEU A 177 15.15 -8.73 -16.73
N GLU A 178 14.18 -8.34 -17.55
CA GLU A 178 13.91 -6.95 -17.92
C GLU A 178 12.84 -6.34 -17.01
N LEU A 179 12.80 -4.99 -16.96
CA LEU A 179 11.75 -4.24 -16.27
C LEU A 179 10.38 -4.61 -16.84
N MET A 180 9.46 -5.03 -15.99
CA MET A 180 8.12 -5.44 -16.41
C MET A 180 7.30 -4.25 -16.90
N LYS A 181 6.63 -4.44 -18.04
CA LYS A 181 5.74 -3.46 -18.70
C LYS A 181 4.28 -3.77 -18.44
N ASP A 182 3.93 -5.04 -18.40
CA ASP A 182 2.60 -5.55 -18.08
C ASP A 182 2.69 -6.75 -17.13
N PRO A 183 2.96 -6.48 -15.82
CA PRO A 183 3.12 -7.54 -14.84
C PRO A 183 1.80 -8.27 -14.59
N VAL A 184 1.85 -9.60 -14.64
CA VAL A 184 0.70 -10.49 -14.36
C VAL A 184 1.05 -11.53 -13.32
N ILE A 185 0.07 -11.86 -12.45
CA ILE A 185 0.18 -12.88 -11.43
C ILE A 185 -0.39 -14.19 -11.98
N VAL A 186 0.33 -15.28 -11.83
CA VAL A 186 -0.12 -16.64 -12.13
C VAL A 186 -0.71 -17.33 -10.89
N ALA A 187 -1.34 -18.50 -11.06
CA ALA A 187 -2.01 -19.23 -9.99
C ALA A 187 -1.12 -19.55 -8.75
N THR A 188 0.20 -19.56 -8.90
CA THR A 188 1.16 -19.76 -7.80
C THR A 188 1.50 -18.48 -7.03
N GLY A 189 0.90 -17.34 -7.38
CA GLY A 189 1.18 -16.04 -6.75
C GLY A 189 2.43 -15.32 -7.29
N GLN A 190 3.18 -15.92 -8.21
CA GLN A 190 4.37 -15.30 -8.83
C GLN A 190 3.96 -14.31 -9.91
N THR A 191 4.74 -13.24 -10.06
CA THR A 191 4.50 -12.20 -11.07
C THR A 191 5.54 -12.30 -12.20
N TYR A 192 5.06 -12.16 -13.43
CA TYR A 192 5.86 -12.20 -14.65
C TYR A 192 5.41 -11.11 -15.63
N GLU A 193 6.28 -10.76 -16.57
CA GLU A 193 5.87 -10.03 -17.77
C GLU A 193 4.87 -10.88 -18.57
N ARG A 194 3.70 -10.31 -18.92
CA ARG A 194 2.62 -11.03 -19.63
C ARG A 194 3.12 -11.79 -20.85
N MET A 195 3.87 -11.13 -21.72
CA MET A 195 4.39 -11.71 -22.95
C MET A 195 5.30 -12.92 -22.72
N CYS A 196 6.05 -12.89 -21.62
CA CYS A 196 6.98 -13.96 -21.30
C CYS A 196 6.26 -15.20 -20.80
N ILE A 197 5.28 -15.01 -19.88
CA ILE A 197 4.55 -16.14 -19.33
C ILE A 197 3.52 -16.72 -20.32
N GLU A 198 2.94 -15.90 -21.20
CA GLU A 198 2.08 -16.39 -22.28
C GLU A 198 2.85 -17.27 -23.27
N LYS A 199 4.09 -16.90 -23.64
CA LYS A 199 4.97 -17.74 -24.47
C LYS A 199 5.32 -19.05 -23.76
N TRP A 200 5.60 -19.01 -22.48
CA TRP A 200 5.87 -20.20 -21.66
C TRP A 200 4.69 -21.16 -21.67
N LEU A 201 3.49 -20.66 -21.46
CA LEU A 201 2.25 -21.44 -21.50
C LEU A 201 1.94 -21.96 -22.91
N ALA A 202 2.13 -21.13 -23.94
CA ALA A 202 1.92 -21.51 -25.34
C ALA A 202 2.88 -22.60 -25.82
N SER A 203 4.06 -22.73 -25.19
CA SER A 203 5.02 -23.82 -25.42
C SER A 203 4.63 -25.14 -24.74
N GLY A 204 3.43 -25.22 -24.13
CA GLY A 204 2.90 -26.43 -23.49
C GLY A 204 3.37 -26.65 -22.06
N HIS A 205 4.04 -25.68 -21.43
CA HIS A 205 4.46 -25.78 -20.03
C HIS A 205 3.29 -25.39 -19.11
N HIS A 206 2.96 -26.28 -18.18
CA HIS A 206 1.91 -26.06 -17.17
C HIS A 206 2.48 -25.86 -15.75
N THR A 207 3.78 -25.61 -15.63
CA THR A 207 4.45 -25.35 -14.37
C THR A 207 4.92 -23.88 -14.29
N CYS A 208 4.92 -23.34 -13.08
CA CYS A 208 5.44 -22.00 -12.82
C CYS A 208 6.97 -21.97 -13.04
N PRO A 209 7.52 -21.05 -13.85
CA PRO A 209 8.94 -21.02 -14.15
C PRO A 209 9.84 -20.88 -12.91
N THR A 210 9.42 -20.11 -11.91
CA THR A 210 10.22 -19.87 -10.69
C THR A 210 10.02 -20.93 -9.63
N THR A 211 8.76 -21.33 -9.35
CA THR A 211 8.45 -22.25 -8.24
C THR A 211 8.41 -23.71 -8.68
N GLN A 212 8.40 -24.00 -9.99
CA GLN A 212 8.24 -25.32 -10.60
C GLN A 212 6.92 -26.02 -10.25
N GLN A 213 6.03 -25.38 -9.50
CA GLN A 213 4.74 -25.92 -9.11
C GLN A 213 3.80 -25.97 -10.33
N ARG A 214 2.99 -27.03 -10.41
CA ARG A 214 1.96 -27.16 -11.44
C ARG A 214 0.88 -26.09 -11.21
N MET A 215 0.57 -25.32 -12.22
CA MET A 215 -0.45 -24.29 -12.13
C MET A 215 -1.84 -24.92 -12.24
N ALA A 216 -2.70 -24.65 -11.26
CA ALA A 216 -4.06 -25.18 -11.22
C ALA A 216 -4.92 -24.65 -12.37
N ASN A 217 -4.62 -23.46 -12.87
CA ASN A 217 -5.23 -22.84 -14.05
C ASN A 217 -4.20 -21.93 -14.76
N THR A 218 -4.52 -21.57 -15.99
CA THR A 218 -3.68 -20.69 -16.83
C THR A 218 -4.17 -19.25 -16.84
N THR A 219 -5.00 -18.86 -15.87
CA THR A 219 -5.56 -17.51 -15.77
C THR A 219 -4.44 -16.55 -15.32
N LEU A 220 -4.23 -15.49 -16.12
CA LEU A 220 -3.27 -14.45 -15.83
C LEU A 220 -4.01 -13.23 -15.25
N THR A 221 -3.73 -12.89 -14.01
CA THR A 221 -4.35 -11.74 -13.33
C THR A 221 -3.40 -10.55 -13.40
N PRO A 222 -3.80 -9.39 -13.96
CA PRO A 222 -2.94 -8.20 -13.99
C PRO A 222 -2.51 -7.75 -12.58
N ASN A 223 -1.21 -7.48 -12.40
CA ASN A 223 -0.67 -6.94 -11.16
C ASN A 223 -0.59 -5.41 -11.23
N TYR A 224 -1.73 -4.76 -11.05
CA TYR A 224 -1.81 -3.29 -11.13
C TYR A 224 -0.98 -2.58 -10.05
N VAL A 225 -0.84 -3.19 -8.86
CA VAL A 225 -0.06 -2.62 -7.76
C VAL A 225 1.42 -2.53 -8.15
N LEU A 226 1.98 -3.63 -8.65
CA LEU A 226 3.37 -3.67 -9.06
C LEU A 226 3.62 -2.74 -10.27
N ARG A 227 2.68 -2.68 -11.20
CA ARG A 227 2.74 -1.77 -12.35
C ARG A 227 2.77 -0.30 -11.91
N SER A 228 1.92 0.08 -10.94
CA SER A 228 1.92 1.44 -10.38
C SER A 228 3.24 1.78 -9.69
N LEU A 229 3.80 0.83 -8.93
CA LEU A 229 5.11 0.98 -8.30
C LEU A 229 6.24 1.14 -9.31
N ILE A 230 6.21 0.37 -10.42
CA ILE A 230 7.17 0.50 -11.52
C ILE A 230 7.05 1.88 -12.17
N SER A 231 5.83 2.37 -12.45
CA SER A 231 5.61 3.69 -13.03
C SER A 231 6.14 4.80 -12.13
N GLN A 232 5.82 4.75 -10.85
CA GLN A 232 6.29 5.72 -9.86
C GLN A 232 7.83 5.70 -9.72
N TRP A 233 8.43 4.52 -9.73
CA TRP A 233 9.88 4.37 -9.70
C TRP A 233 10.52 4.96 -10.96
N CYS A 234 9.95 4.73 -12.14
CA CYS A 234 10.42 5.30 -13.40
C CYS A 234 10.36 6.83 -13.38
N GLU A 235 9.23 7.42 -12.92
CA GLU A 235 9.05 8.87 -12.78
C GLU A 235 10.10 9.47 -11.82
N THR A 236 10.32 8.83 -10.67
CA THR A 236 11.30 9.28 -9.66
C THR A 236 12.73 9.26 -10.20
N ASN A 237 13.05 8.31 -11.07
CA ASN A 237 14.40 8.16 -11.65
C ASN A 237 14.55 8.83 -13.02
N GLY A 238 13.54 9.57 -13.49
CA GLY A 238 13.59 10.28 -14.78
C GLY A 238 13.63 9.34 -16.00
N ILE A 239 13.13 8.10 -15.84
CA ILE A 239 12.99 7.11 -16.91
C ILE A 239 11.57 7.23 -17.45
N GLU A 240 11.41 7.24 -18.77
CA GLU A 240 10.09 7.16 -19.37
C GLU A 240 9.43 5.84 -18.95
N PRO A 241 8.24 5.88 -18.30
CA PRO A 241 7.56 4.66 -17.89
C PRO A 241 7.35 3.74 -19.08
N PRO A 242 7.57 2.43 -18.92
CA PRO A 242 7.52 1.49 -20.04
C PRO A 242 6.11 1.50 -20.64
N LYS A 243 6.00 2.00 -21.86
CA LYS A 243 4.77 1.92 -22.64
C LYS A 243 4.47 0.45 -22.92
N ARG A 244 3.21 0.04 -22.76
CA ARG A 244 2.74 -1.24 -23.27
C ARG A 244 3.25 -1.36 -24.71
N SER A 245 4.03 -2.37 -24.99
CA SER A 245 4.17 -2.82 -26.36
C SER A 245 2.79 -3.33 -26.74
N SER A 246 2.03 -2.51 -27.48
CA SER A 246 0.92 -3.04 -28.25
C SER A 246 1.50 -4.25 -28.99
N GLN A 247 1.05 -5.44 -28.62
CA GLN A 247 1.43 -6.66 -29.32
C GLN A 247 1.21 -6.42 -30.81
N PRO A 248 2.16 -6.83 -31.68
CA PRO A 248 1.78 -7.13 -33.03
C PRO A 248 0.82 -8.33 -32.93
N ASN A 249 -0.46 -8.05 -33.03
CA ASN A 249 -1.57 -8.92 -33.25
C ASN A 249 -1.25 -10.44 -33.35
N LYS A 250 -1.66 -11.23 -32.30
CA LYS A 250 -2.54 -12.32 -32.67
C LYS A 250 -3.68 -11.66 -33.45
N PRO A 251 -4.01 -12.09 -34.67
CA PRO A 251 -5.17 -11.56 -35.34
C PRO A 251 -6.36 -11.88 -34.43
N THR A 252 -6.83 -10.89 -33.66
CA THR A 252 -8.23 -10.91 -33.18
C THR A 252 -9.01 -11.13 -34.46
N PRO A 253 -9.89 -12.12 -34.54
CA PRO A 253 -10.66 -12.34 -35.75
C PRO A 253 -11.24 -10.98 -36.11
N ALA A 254 -10.83 -10.44 -37.25
CA ALA A 254 -11.34 -9.17 -37.74
C ALA A 254 -12.88 -9.26 -37.73
N CYS A 255 -13.53 -8.18 -37.28
CA CYS A 255 -14.98 -8.13 -37.30
C CYS A 255 -15.48 -8.60 -38.68
N SER A 256 -16.25 -9.65 -38.72
CA SER A 256 -16.75 -10.19 -40.01
C SER A 256 -17.51 -9.08 -40.75
N SER A 257 -17.48 -9.09 -42.06
CA SER A 257 -18.19 -8.07 -42.88
C SER A 257 -19.69 -7.98 -42.53
N SER A 258 -20.32 -9.11 -42.17
CA SER A 258 -21.72 -9.15 -41.75
C SER A 258 -21.95 -8.53 -40.34
N GLU A 259 -21.06 -8.80 -39.39
CA GLU A 259 -21.12 -8.19 -38.04
C GLU A 259 -20.88 -6.68 -38.14
N ARG A 260 -19.90 -6.26 -38.96
CA ARG A 260 -19.59 -4.85 -39.21
C ARG A 260 -20.80 -4.14 -39.83
N ALA A 261 -21.42 -4.70 -40.88
CA ALA A 261 -22.59 -4.12 -41.51
C ALA A 261 -23.79 -4.00 -40.53
N ASN A 262 -23.98 -4.99 -39.64
CA ASN A 262 -24.99 -4.91 -38.59
C ASN A 262 -24.70 -3.77 -37.59
N ILE A 263 -23.45 -3.64 -37.13
CA ILE A 263 -23.04 -2.56 -36.21
C ILE A 263 -23.22 -1.21 -36.92
N ASP A 264 -22.77 -1.05 -38.16
CA ASP A 264 -22.88 0.21 -38.91
C ASP A 264 -24.37 0.59 -39.13
N GLY A 265 -25.25 -0.39 -39.36
CA GLY A 265 -26.69 -0.17 -39.40
C GLY A 265 -27.27 0.34 -38.06
N LEU A 266 -26.80 -0.19 -36.93
CA LEU A 266 -27.19 0.30 -35.61
C LEU A 266 -26.62 1.73 -35.33
N LEU A 267 -25.39 2.02 -35.75
CA LEU A 267 -24.82 3.36 -35.61
C LEU A 267 -25.59 4.41 -36.42
N SER A 268 -26.05 4.05 -37.63
CA SER A 268 -26.90 4.92 -38.43
C SER A 268 -28.23 5.25 -37.72
N LYS A 269 -28.83 4.28 -37.02
CA LYS A 269 -30.03 4.48 -36.22
C LYS A 269 -29.76 5.32 -34.95
N LEU A 270 -28.57 5.22 -34.33
CA LEU A 270 -28.20 6.13 -33.22
C LEU A 270 -28.17 7.60 -33.66
N CYS A 271 -27.82 7.86 -34.93
CA CYS A 271 -27.80 9.20 -35.52
C CYS A 271 -29.17 9.66 -36.04
N SER A 272 -30.19 8.81 -36.04
CA SER A 272 -31.54 9.16 -36.48
C SER A 272 -32.14 10.23 -35.57
N PRO A 273 -32.94 11.17 -36.12
CA PRO A 273 -33.73 12.10 -35.30
C PRO A 273 -34.90 11.43 -34.55
N ASP A 274 -35.23 10.19 -34.87
CA ASP A 274 -36.32 9.43 -34.22
C ASP A 274 -35.86 8.83 -32.88
N PRO A 275 -36.46 9.25 -31.76
CA PRO A 275 -36.10 8.71 -30.43
C PRO A 275 -36.31 7.20 -30.30
N GLU A 276 -37.27 6.63 -31.01
CA GLU A 276 -37.54 5.19 -30.98
C GLU A 276 -36.41 4.41 -31.65
N GLU A 277 -35.90 4.90 -32.78
CA GLU A 277 -34.76 4.27 -33.47
C GLU A 277 -33.48 4.38 -32.60
N GLN A 278 -33.25 5.52 -31.97
CA GLN A 278 -32.11 5.71 -31.05
C GLN A 278 -32.21 4.72 -29.88
N ARG A 279 -33.38 4.61 -29.25
CA ARG A 279 -33.60 3.69 -28.12
C ARG A 279 -33.38 2.24 -28.53
N PHE A 280 -33.95 1.83 -29.66
CA PHE A 280 -33.76 0.49 -30.20
C PHE A 280 -32.28 0.18 -30.46
N ALA A 281 -31.57 1.07 -31.14
CA ALA A 281 -30.15 0.88 -31.47
C ALA A 281 -29.26 0.82 -30.22
N ALA A 282 -29.51 1.69 -29.23
CA ALA A 282 -28.78 1.66 -27.96
C ALA A 282 -29.02 0.35 -27.18
N ALA A 283 -30.28 -0.17 -27.19
CA ALA A 283 -30.60 -1.45 -26.57
C ALA A 283 -29.90 -2.62 -27.26
N GLU A 284 -29.88 -2.66 -28.60
CA GLU A 284 -29.20 -3.72 -29.36
C GLU A 284 -27.68 -3.68 -29.15
N LEU A 285 -27.06 -2.50 -29.21
CA LEU A 285 -25.63 -2.36 -28.93
C LEU A 285 -25.28 -2.80 -27.49
N ARG A 286 -26.13 -2.47 -26.50
CA ARG A 286 -26.00 -2.97 -25.13
C ARG A 286 -25.99 -4.50 -25.08
N LEU A 287 -26.91 -5.14 -25.79
CA LEU A 287 -27.02 -6.62 -25.85
C LEU A 287 -25.83 -7.25 -26.57
N LEU A 288 -25.37 -6.66 -27.68
CA LEU A 288 -24.20 -7.13 -28.42
C LEU A 288 -22.93 -6.99 -27.55
N ALA A 289 -22.71 -5.85 -26.89
CA ALA A 289 -21.57 -5.63 -26.01
C ALA A 289 -21.56 -6.56 -24.80
N LYS A 290 -22.73 -6.98 -24.31
CA LYS A 290 -22.87 -7.93 -23.21
C LYS A 290 -22.39 -9.34 -23.57
N ARG A 291 -22.58 -9.77 -24.84
CA ARG A 291 -22.38 -11.17 -25.28
C ARG A 291 -20.95 -11.64 -25.15
N ASN A 292 -19.97 -10.92 -25.69
CA ASN A 292 -18.58 -11.35 -25.72
C ASN A 292 -17.57 -10.18 -25.85
N ALA A 293 -16.28 -10.46 -25.64
CA ALA A 293 -15.22 -9.48 -25.73
C ALA A 293 -14.98 -8.98 -27.17
N HIS A 294 -15.16 -9.85 -28.17
CA HIS A 294 -15.00 -9.51 -29.59
C HIS A 294 -16.00 -8.43 -30.01
N ASN A 295 -17.29 -8.60 -29.68
CA ASN A 295 -18.32 -7.59 -29.97
C ASN A 295 -17.99 -6.24 -29.34
N ARG A 296 -17.45 -6.23 -28.10
CA ARG A 296 -17.05 -4.97 -27.43
C ARG A 296 -15.98 -4.23 -28.22
N LEU A 297 -15.02 -4.96 -28.75
CA LEU A 297 -13.97 -4.38 -29.59
C LEU A 297 -14.53 -3.86 -30.92
N CYS A 298 -15.29 -4.68 -31.65
CA CYS A 298 -15.90 -4.31 -32.94
C CYS A 298 -16.80 -3.08 -32.82
N ILE A 299 -17.62 -2.98 -31.76
CA ILE A 299 -18.51 -1.83 -31.52
C ILE A 299 -17.69 -0.56 -31.24
N ALA A 300 -16.62 -0.65 -30.47
CA ALA A 300 -15.75 0.49 -30.20
C ALA A 300 -14.97 0.95 -31.44
N GLU A 301 -14.40 -0.01 -32.21
CA GLU A 301 -13.72 0.26 -33.48
C GLU A 301 -14.62 0.84 -34.55
N ALA A 302 -15.91 0.50 -34.54
CA ALA A 302 -16.91 1.10 -35.42
C ALA A 302 -17.24 2.55 -35.07
N GLY A 303 -16.77 3.09 -33.96
CA GLY A 303 -17.00 4.46 -33.54
C GLY A 303 -18.29 4.68 -32.73
N ALA A 304 -18.83 3.65 -32.07
CA ALA A 304 -20.05 3.74 -31.27
C ALA A 304 -19.92 4.64 -30.03
N ILE A 305 -18.70 4.77 -29.45
CA ILE A 305 -18.51 5.44 -28.16
C ILE A 305 -18.99 6.90 -28.20
N PRO A 306 -18.57 7.79 -29.12
CA PRO A 306 -19.06 9.17 -29.16
C PRO A 306 -20.58 9.27 -29.33
N LEU A 307 -21.17 8.39 -30.11
CA LEU A 307 -22.62 8.37 -30.32
C LEU A 307 -23.40 7.95 -29.08
N LEU A 308 -22.90 6.94 -28.34
CA LEU A 308 -23.47 6.52 -27.06
C LEU A 308 -23.33 7.64 -26.01
N LEU A 309 -22.21 8.37 -26.03
CA LEU A 309 -22.00 9.51 -25.11
C LEU A 309 -22.99 10.64 -25.35
N SER A 310 -23.33 10.95 -26.61
CA SER A 310 -24.36 11.97 -26.92
C SER A 310 -25.73 11.60 -26.38
N LEU A 311 -26.07 10.32 -26.33
CA LEU A 311 -27.35 9.83 -25.79
C LEU A 311 -27.42 9.84 -24.26
N LEU A 312 -26.32 10.06 -23.55
CA LEU A 312 -26.35 10.22 -22.09
C LEU A 312 -27.06 11.52 -21.64
N SER A 313 -27.25 12.47 -22.54
CA SER A 313 -28.03 13.69 -22.31
C SER A 313 -29.48 13.58 -22.79
N SER A 314 -29.91 12.40 -23.26
CA SER A 314 -31.29 12.19 -23.75
C SER A 314 -32.30 12.42 -22.64
N SER A 315 -33.44 13.06 -22.98
CA SER A 315 -34.58 13.20 -22.10
C SER A 315 -35.36 11.88 -21.92
N ASP A 316 -35.22 10.92 -22.85
CA ASP A 316 -35.75 9.58 -22.68
C ASP A 316 -34.85 8.75 -21.75
N LEU A 317 -35.33 8.51 -20.53
CA LEU A 317 -34.60 7.79 -19.48
C LEU A 317 -34.22 6.36 -19.92
N ARG A 318 -34.97 5.72 -20.77
CA ARG A 318 -34.66 4.36 -21.27
C ARG A 318 -33.50 4.41 -22.26
N THR A 319 -33.47 5.39 -23.15
CA THR A 319 -32.35 5.60 -24.08
C THR A 319 -31.07 5.90 -23.30
N GLN A 320 -31.16 6.78 -22.31
CA GLN A 320 -30.03 7.11 -21.43
C GLN A 320 -29.51 5.86 -20.69
N GLU A 321 -30.42 5.04 -20.15
CA GLU A 321 -30.05 3.79 -19.44
C GLU A 321 -29.40 2.77 -20.38
N HIS A 322 -29.94 2.57 -21.60
CA HIS A 322 -29.33 1.67 -22.56
C HIS A 322 -27.95 2.15 -22.98
N ALA A 323 -27.76 3.45 -23.20
CA ALA A 323 -26.50 4.03 -23.60
C ALA A 323 -25.42 3.89 -22.50
N VAL A 324 -25.74 4.22 -21.24
CA VAL A 324 -24.78 4.08 -20.14
C VAL A 324 -24.45 2.62 -19.87
N THR A 325 -25.41 1.71 -20.01
CA THR A 325 -25.18 0.27 -19.86
C THR A 325 -24.32 -0.29 -21.01
N ALA A 326 -24.51 0.20 -22.24
CA ALA A 326 -23.64 -0.15 -23.35
C ALA A 326 -22.20 0.29 -23.10
N LEU A 327 -22.00 1.53 -22.64
CA LEU A 327 -20.68 2.05 -22.25
C LEU A 327 -20.04 1.27 -21.10
N LEU A 328 -20.82 0.87 -20.09
CA LEU A 328 -20.36 -0.04 -19.03
C LEU A 328 -19.85 -1.35 -19.62
N ASN A 329 -20.65 -2.00 -20.49
CA ASN A 329 -20.24 -3.25 -21.12
C ASN A 329 -18.97 -3.06 -21.98
N LEU A 330 -18.86 -1.97 -22.74
CA LEU A 330 -17.65 -1.65 -23.52
C LEU A 330 -16.44 -1.44 -22.64
N SER A 331 -16.58 -0.78 -21.48
CA SER A 331 -15.50 -0.49 -20.55
C SER A 331 -14.88 -1.74 -19.87
N ILE A 332 -15.56 -2.90 -19.97
CA ILE A 332 -15.01 -4.18 -19.50
C ILE A 332 -13.77 -4.58 -20.31
N HIS A 333 -13.74 -4.22 -21.61
CA HIS A 333 -12.56 -4.47 -22.45
C HIS A 333 -11.49 -3.42 -22.19
N GLU A 334 -10.25 -3.87 -21.95
CA GLU A 334 -9.15 -3.00 -21.56
C GLU A 334 -8.85 -1.92 -22.61
N ASP A 335 -8.78 -2.33 -23.89
CA ASP A 335 -8.44 -1.40 -24.98
C ASP A 335 -9.51 -0.31 -25.20
N ASN A 336 -10.76 -0.59 -24.86
CA ASN A 336 -11.84 0.38 -24.98
C ASN A 336 -11.82 1.47 -23.92
N LYS A 337 -11.18 1.22 -22.76
CA LYS A 337 -11.11 2.20 -21.67
C LYS A 337 -10.40 3.49 -22.11
N ALA A 338 -9.31 3.35 -22.88
CA ALA A 338 -8.60 4.50 -23.42
C ALA A 338 -9.48 5.30 -24.40
N SER A 339 -10.22 4.63 -25.28
CA SER A 339 -11.14 5.27 -26.23
C SER A 339 -12.30 5.96 -25.52
N ILE A 340 -12.87 5.36 -24.46
CA ILE A 340 -13.92 5.97 -23.65
C ILE A 340 -13.40 7.24 -22.94
N MET A 341 -12.23 7.18 -22.34
CA MET A 341 -11.64 8.32 -21.64
C MET A 341 -11.26 9.45 -22.59
N SER A 342 -10.64 9.16 -23.74
CA SER A 342 -10.25 10.14 -24.75
C SER A 342 -11.44 10.81 -25.43
N SER A 343 -12.60 10.13 -25.48
CA SER A 343 -13.86 10.70 -25.96
C SER A 343 -14.56 11.63 -24.94
N GLY A 344 -13.93 11.89 -23.79
CA GLY A 344 -14.49 12.79 -22.78
C GLY A 344 -15.70 12.24 -22.03
N ALA A 345 -15.76 10.92 -21.79
CA ALA A 345 -16.92 10.25 -21.22
C ALA A 345 -17.28 10.66 -19.78
N VAL A 346 -16.28 11.05 -18.97
CA VAL A 346 -16.46 11.20 -17.52
C VAL A 346 -17.53 12.23 -17.15
N PRO A 347 -17.55 13.47 -17.69
CA PRO A 347 -18.61 14.43 -17.37
C PRO A 347 -20.02 13.92 -17.68
N SER A 348 -20.22 13.28 -18.84
CA SER A 348 -21.51 12.73 -19.26
C SER A 348 -21.96 11.57 -18.37
N VAL A 349 -21.05 10.67 -17.98
CA VAL A 349 -21.34 9.58 -17.05
C VAL A 349 -21.67 10.12 -15.64
N VAL A 350 -20.95 11.17 -15.18
CA VAL A 350 -21.25 11.86 -13.89
C VAL A 350 -22.61 12.56 -13.95
N HIS A 351 -22.99 13.13 -15.11
CA HIS A 351 -24.34 13.66 -15.30
C HIS A 351 -25.43 12.60 -15.09
N VAL A 352 -25.28 11.43 -15.72
CA VAL A 352 -26.21 10.30 -15.52
C VAL A 352 -26.20 9.80 -14.06
N LEU A 353 -25.04 9.73 -13.42
CA LEU A 353 -24.91 9.34 -12.01
C LEU A 353 -25.71 10.26 -11.08
N LYS A 354 -25.81 11.54 -11.41
CA LYS A 354 -26.57 12.54 -10.62
C LYS A 354 -28.06 12.55 -10.92
N ASN A 355 -28.42 12.43 -12.19
CA ASN A 355 -29.76 12.80 -12.67
C ASN A 355 -30.53 11.65 -13.31
N GLY A 356 -29.90 10.51 -13.59
CA GLY A 356 -30.53 9.38 -14.26
C GLY A 356 -31.52 8.61 -13.40
N SER A 357 -32.19 7.62 -14.01
CA SER A 357 -32.96 6.61 -13.28
C SER A 357 -32.05 5.86 -12.29
N MET A 358 -32.61 5.20 -11.28
CA MET A 358 -31.79 4.44 -10.33
C MET A 358 -30.88 3.43 -11.04
N GLU A 359 -31.40 2.72 -12.03
CA GLU A 359 -30.67 1.73 -12.82
C GLU A 359 -29.54 2.38 -13.66
N ALA A 360 -29.81 3.56 -14.25
CA ALA A 360 -28.80 4.33 -14.96
C ALA A 360 -27.70 4.85 -14.02
N ARG A 361 -28.06 5.33 -12.83
CA ARG A 361 -27.10 5.79 -11.79
C ARG A 361 -26.18 4.66 -11.34
N GLU A 362 -26.72 3.46 -11.12
CA GLU A 362 -25.94 2.27 -10.77
C GLU A 362 -24.95 1.89 -11.88
N ASN A 363 -25.43 1.84 -13.14
CA ASN A 363 -24.58 1.51 -14.27
C ASN A 363 -23.52 2.59 -14.54
N ALA A 364 -23.81 3.87 -14.25
CA ALA A 364 -22.84 4.95 -14.30
C ALA A 364 -21.75 4.77 -13.22
N ALA A 365 -22.13 4.40 -11.99
CA ALA A 365 -21.17 4.09 -10.92
C ALA A 365 -20.28 2.90 -11.29
N ALA A 366 -20.86 1.83 -11.84
CA ALA A 366 -20.12 0.67 -12.32
C ALA A 366 -19.18 1.01 -13.49
N THR A 367 -19.57 1.95 -14.37
CA THR A 367 -18.71 2.47 -15.45
C THR A 367 -17.51 3.21 -14.88
N LEU A 368 -17.73 4.11 -13.91
CA LEU A 368 -16.66 4.83 -13.22
C LEU A 368 -15.75 3.87 -12.45
N PHE A 369 -16.30 2.84 -11.81
CA PHE A 369 -15.51 1.78 -11.19
C PHE A 369 -14.62 1.08 -12.22
N SER A 370 -15.17 0.64 -13.35
CA SER A 370 -14.42 -0.02 -14.42
C SER A 370 -13.28 0.84 -14.96
N LEU A 371 -13.51 2.13 -15.16
CA LEU A 371 -12.48 3.08 -15.63
C LEU A 371 -11.45 3.38 -14.55
N SER A 372 -11.85 3.48 -13.27
CA SER A 372 -10.97 3.79 -12.14
C SER A 372 -9.97 2.69 -11.77
N VAL A 373 -10.03 1.54 -12.43
CA VAL A 373 -9.00 0.49 -12.30
C VAL A 373 -7.65 1.00 -12.82
N ILE A 374 -7.64 1.89 -13.80
CA ILE A 374 -6.43 2.52 -14.36
C ILE A 374 -6.07 3.73 -13.50
N ASP A 375 -4.82 3.79 -13.01
CA ASP A 375 -4.39 4.81 -12.05
C ASP A 375 -4.47 6.24 -12.61
N GLU A 376 -4.09 6.44 -13.85
CA GLU A 376 -4.13 7.73 -14.54
C GLU A 376 -5.55 8.32 -14.60
N TYR A 377 -6.58 7.46 -14.67
CA TYR A 377 -7.96 7.91 -14.77
C TYR A 377 -8.57 8.32 -13.42
N LYS A 378 -8.01 7.85 -12.29
CA LYS A 378 -8.46 8.22 -10.94
C LYS A 378 -8.40 9.72 -10.70
N VAL A 379 -7.38 10.38 -11.22
CA VAL A 379 -7.19 11.84 -11.12
C VAL A 379 -8.29 12.58 -11.89
N ALA A 380 -8.48 12.22 -13.15
CA ALA A 380 -9.47 12.82 -14.04
C ALA A 380 -10.89 12.62 -13.49
N ILE A 381 -11.25 11.39 -13.10
CA ILE A 381 -12.56 11.05 -12.55
C ILE A 381 -12.82 11.82 -11.24
N GLY A 382 -11.84 11.86 -10.33
CA GLY A 382 -11.98 12.54 -9.04
C GLY A 382 -12.13 14.07 -9.16
N GLY A 383 -11.62 14.66 -10.26
CA GLY A 383 -11.73 16.10 -10.56
C GLY A 383 -13.09 16.55 -11.08
N THR A 384 -13.93 15.64 -11.59
CA THR A 384 -15.19 15.97 -12.29
C THR A 384 -16.44 16.04 -11.39
N GLY A 385 -16.29 15.89 -10.07
CA GLY A 385 -17.44 15.83 -9.15
C GLY A 385 -18.09 14.43 -9.08
N ALA A 386 -17.42 13.39 -9.54
CA ALA A 386 -17.87 12.01 -9.43
C ALA A 386 -17.96 11.57 -7.96
N ILE A 387 -16.97 11.94 -7.13
CA ILE A 387 -16.90 11.51 -5.72
C ILE A 387 -18.14 11.90 -4.92
N PRO A 388 -18.59 13.18 -4.88
CA PRO A 388 -19.83 13.53 -4.18
C PRO A 388 -21.05 12.78 -4.70
N ALA A 389 -21.16 12.58 -6.02
CA ALA A 389 -22.29 11.87 -6.61
C ALA A 389 -22.29 10.37 -6.23
N LEU A 390 -21.12 9.74 -6.14
CA LEU A 390 -20.96 8.36 -5.65
C LEU A 390 -21.30 8.25 -4.16
N VAL A 391 -20.96 9.26 -3.34
CA VAL A 391 -21.33 9.30 -1.91
C VAL A 391 -22.84 9.37 -1.75
N VAL A 392 -23.54 10.16 -2.56
CA VAL A 392 -25.01 10.19 -2.58
C VAL A 392 -25.59 8.84 -2.98
N LEU A 393 -25.06 8.20 -4.02
CA LEU A 393 -25.55 6.87 -4.44
C LEU A 393 -25.27 5.80 -3.37
N LEU A 394 -24.14 5.88 -2.65
CA LEU A 394 -23.83 4.99 -1.53
C LEU A 394 -24.82 5.15 -0.37
N SER A 395 -25.35 6.35 -0.14
CA SER A 395 -26.36 6.62 0.88
C SER A 395 -27.76 6.15 0.46
N GLU A 396 -28.19 6.52 -0.75
CA GLU A 396 -29.60 6.45 -1.19
C GLU A 396 -29.88 5.32 -2.17
N GLY A 397 -28.84 4.72 -2.75
CA GLY A 397 -28.98 3.73 -3.82
C GLY A 397 -29.57 2.40 -3.38
N SER A 398 -29.90 1.54 -4.34
CA SER A 398 -30.21 0.14 -4.11
C SER A 398 -28.98 -0.60 -3.55
N GLN A 399 -29.14 -1.82 -3.10
CA GLN A 399 -28.02 -2.64 -2.61
C GLN A 399 -26.92 -2.83 -3.67
N ARG A 400 -27.31 -2.94 -4.95
CA ARG A 400 -26.37 -3.01 -6.07
C ARG A 400 -25.67 -1.68 -6.27
N GLY A 401 -26.43 -0.59 -6.35
CA GLY A 401 -25.88 0.76 -6.54
C GLY A 401 -24.91 1.17 -5.42
N LYS A 402 -25.24 0.81 -4.18
CA LYS A 402 -24.37 1.01 -3.02
C LYS A 402 -23.04 0.25 -3.16
N LYS A 403 -23.09 -1.02 -3.62
CA LYS A 403 -21.88 -1.81 -3.89
C LYS A 403 -21.02 -1.20 -5.00
N ASP A 404 -21.63 -0.84 -6.12
CA ASP A 404 -20.93 -0.25 -7.25
C ASP A 404 -20.31 1.10 -6.88
N ALA A 405 -21.04 1.92 -6.12
CA ALA A 405 -20.52 3.19 -5.57
C ALA A 405 -19.36 2.98 -4.59
N ALA A 406 -19.48 2.03 -3.67
CA ALA A 406 -18.41 1.71 -2.73
C ALA A 406 -17.15 1.23 -3.44
N ALA A 407 -17.29 0.35 -4.45
CA ALA A 407 -16.16 -0.13 -5.23
C ALA A 407 -15.47 1.00 -6.03
N ALA A 408 -16.24 1.90 -6.63
CA ALA A 408 -15.71 3.08 -7.32
C ALA A 408 -14.99 4.02 -6.36
N LEU A 409 -15.58 4.32 -5.20
CA LEU A 409 -14.98 5.17 -4.16
C LEU A 409 -13.69 4.55 -3.61
N PHE A 410 -13.66 3.24 -3.37
CA PHE A 410 -12.47 2.53 -2.95
C PHE A 410 -11.31 2.76 -3.94
N ASN A 411 -11.53 2.48 -5.22
CA ASN A 411 -10.50 2.66 -6.24
C ASN A 411 -10.06 4.13 -6.36
N LEU A 412 -11.01 5.08 -6.36
CA LEU A 412 -10.69 6.50 -6.48
C LEU A 412 -9.87 7.00 -5.28
N CYS A 413 -10.17 6.53 -4.07
CA CYS A 413 -9.47 6.92 -2.83
C CYS A 413 -8.07 6.30 -2.69
N ILE A 414 -7.65 5.36 -3.56
CA ILE A 414 -6.26 4.91 -3.65
C ILE A 414 -5.36 6.11 -4.01
N TYR A 415 -5.82 6.98 -4.92
CA TYR A 415 -5.11 8.21 -5.25
C TYR A 415 -5.22 9.23 -4.11
N GLN A 416 -4.06 9.71 -3.62
CA GLN A 416 -3.97 10.58 -2.44
C GLN A 416 -4.82 11.86 -2.56
N GLY A 417 -4.82 12.50 -3.74
CA GLY A 417 -5.58 13.73 -3.98
C GLY A 417 -7.10 13.58 -3.93
N ASN A 418 -7.62 12.34 -4.03
CA ASN A 418 -9.06 12.06 -3.94
C ASN A 418 -9.52 11.79 -2.50
N LYS A 419 -8.62 11.42 -1.59
CA LYS A 419 -8.98 11.16 -0.18
C LYS A 419 -9.60 12.39 0.48
N GLY A 420 -8.94 13.55 0.38
CA GLY A 420 -9.49 14.80 0.90
C GLY A 420 -10.83 15.18 0.25
N ARG A 421 -11.02 14.94 -1.06
CA ARG A 421 -12.30 15.17 -1.74
C ARG A 421 -13.41 14.26 -1.19
N ALA A 422 -13.11 12.99 -0.95
CA ALA A 422 -14.06 12.02 -0.39
C ALA A 422 -14.44 12.37 1.05
N ILE A 423 -13.48 12.78 1.87
CA ILE A 423 -13.71 13.21 3.25
C ILE A 423 -14.63 14.45 3.28
N ARG A 424 -14.33 15.48 2.48
CA ARG A 424 -15.15 16.69 2.37
C ARG A 424 -16.54 16.43 1.77
N ALA A 425 -16.70 15.37 0.98
CA ALA A 425 -18.00 14.92 0.47
C ALA A 425 -18.85 14.17 1.52
N GLY A 426 -18.37 14.01 2.75
CA GLY A 426 -19.11 13.36 3.84
C GLY A 426 -19.01 11.83 3.83
N LEU A 427 -18.00 11.26 3.17
CA LEU A 427 -17.86 9.79 3.09
C LEU A 427 -17.58 9.15 4.47
N VAL A 428 -16.80 9.81 5.35
CA VAL A 428 -16.43 9.23 6.66
C VAL A 428 -17.65 8.98 7.56
N PRO A 429 -18.55 9.96 7.85
CA PRO A 429 -19.72 9.71 8.67
C PRO A 429 -20.65 8.65 8.07
N LEU A 430 -20.79 8.60 6.74
CA LEU A 430 -21.59 7.57 6.07
C LEU A 430 -21.00 6.17 6.27
N ILE A 431 -19.69 6.00 6.08
CA ILE A 431 -19.00 4.73 6.29
C ILE A 431 -19.05 4.32 7.76
N MET A 432 -18.86 5.24 8.69
CA MET A 432 -18.96 4.97 10.11
C MET A 432 -20.36 4.47 10.50
N GLY A 433 -21.42 5.05 9.92
CA GLY A 433 -22.78 4.55 10.10
C GLY A 433 -22.98 3.10 9.60
N LEU A 434 -22.30 2.70 8.52
CA LEU A 434 -22.32 1.32 8.02
C LEU A 434 -21.54 0.35 8.93
N VAL A 435 -20.47 0.83 9.57
CA VAL A 435 -19.63 0.02 10.47
C VAL A 435 -20.30 -0.19 11.83
N THR A 436 -20.98 0.82 12.35
CA THR A 436 -21.66 0.73 13.66
C THR A 436 -23.02 0.00 13.61
N ASN A 437 -23.65 -0.08 12.43
CA ASN A 437 -24.91 -0.79 12.22
C ASN A 437 -24.72 -1.93 11.20
N PRO A 438 -24.21 -3.09 11.61
CA PRO A 438 -23.74 -4.15 10.72
C PRO A 438 -24.87 -4.98 10.06
N THR A 439 -26.01 -4.39 9.78
CA THR A 439 -27.15 -5.08 9.14
C THR A 439 -26.99 -5.31 7.63
N GLY A 440 -25.85 -4.93 7.05
CA GLY A 440 -25.70 -4.85 5.60
C GLY A 440 -24.50 -5.56 4.99
N ALA A 441 -24.67 -5.92 3.72
CA ALA A 441 -23.70 -6.58 2.83
C ALA A 441 -22.51 -5.69 2.41
N LEU A 442 -22.27 -4.54 3.08
CA LEU A 442 -21.26 -3.53 2.71
C LEU A 442 -20.15 -3.34 3.74
N MET A 443 -20.09 -4.19 4.77
CA MET A 443 -19.10 -4.07 5.84
C MET A 443 -17.66 -4.19 5.31
N ASP A 444 -17.40 -5.11 4.38
CA ASP A 444 -16.08 -5.34 3.84
C ASP A 444 -15.60 -4.15 3.01
N GLU A 445 -16.48 -3.57 2.19
CA GLU A 445 -16.22 -2.38 1.39
C GLU A 445 -16.03 -1.15 2.29
N ALA A 446 -16.88 -0.99 3.29
CA ALA A 446 -16.81 0.09 4.27
C ALA A 446 -15.47 0.09 5.01
N MET A 447 -15.08 -1.05 5.56
CA MET A 447 -13.81 -1.20 6.27
C MET A 447 -12.60 -1.01 5.37
N ALA A 448 -12.67 -1.45 4.11
CA ALA A 448 -11.60 -1.23 3.13
C ALA A 448 -11.43 0.27 2.82
N ILE A 449 -12.52 1.00 2.59
CA ILE A 449 -12.49 2.45 2.35
C ILE A 449 -11.97 3.18 3.61
N LEU A 450 -12.46 2.82 4.79
CA LEU A 450 -12.04 3.42 6.05
C LEU A 450 -10.53 3.27 6.28
N SER A 451 -9.97 2.08 5.97
CA SER A 451 -8.54 1.83 6.11
C SER A 451 -7.68 2.69 5.15
N ILE A 452 -8.20 3.00 3.95
CA ILE A 452 -7.54 3.91 3.01
C ILE A 452 -7.62 5.36 3.51
N LEU A 453 -8.79 5.81 3.97
CA LEU A 453 -9.00 7.18 4.43
C LEU A 453 -8.23 7.48 5.73
N SER A 454 -8.08 6.50 6.62
CA SER A 454 -7.34 6.65 7.87
C SER A 454 -5.85 6.96 7.68
N SER A 455 -5.28 6.71 6.50
CA SER A 455 -3.90 7.08 6.16
C SER A 455 -3.74 8.57 5.80
N HIS A 456 -4.85 9.33 5.65
CA HIS A 456 -4.87 10.75 5.36
C HIS A 456 -5.11 11.56 6.64
N GLN A 457 -4.47 12.74 6.77
CA GLN A 457 -4.57 13.53 8.01
C GLN A 457 -6.01 13.97 8.33
N GLU A 458 -6.70 14.58 7.34
CA GLU A 458 -8.12 14.93 7.48
C GLU A 458 -8.99 13.70 7.78
N GLY A 459 -8.62 12.53 7.21
CA GLY A 459 -9.30 11.27 7.44
C GLY A 459 -9.15 10.77 8.87
N LYS A 460 -7.93 10.82 9.43
CA LYS A 460 -7.69 10.47 10.84
C LYS A 460 -8.55 11.32 11.78
N ALA A 461 -8.54 12.64 11.55
CA ALA A 461 -9.31 13.58 12.37
C ALA A 461 -10.82 13.30 12.28
N ALA A 462 -11.35 13.11 11.06
CA ALA A 462 -12.77 12.84 10.85
C ALA A 462 -13.20 11.48 11.43
N ILE A 463 -12.36 10.44 11.27
CA ILE A 463 -12.63 9.11 11.84
C ILE A 463 -12.53 9.16 13.36
N GLY A 464 -11.49 9.80 13.92
CA GLY A 464 -11.33 9.94 15.38
C GLY A 464 -12.50 10.66 16.04
N ALA A 465 -13.02 11.72 15.40
CA ALA A 465 -14.20 12.46 15.88
C ALA A 465 -15.50 11.63 15.90
N ALA A 466 -15.55 10.53 15.15
CA ALA A 466 -16.70 9.61 15.13
C ALA A 466 -16.63 8.50 16.20
N GLU A 467 -15.69 8.59 17.15
CA GLU A 467 -15.47 7.62 18.24
C GLU A 467 -15.43 6.14 17.77
N PRO A 468 -14.57 5.77 16.84
CA PRO A 468 -14.59 4.47 16.16
C PRO A 468 -14.07 3.32 17.03
N ILE A 469 -13.41 3.61 18.16
CA ILE A 469 -12.58 2.66 18.90
C ILE A 469 -13.35 1.41 19.36
N PRO A 470 -14.55 1.51 19.98
CA PRO A 470 -15.29 0.32 20.41
C PRO A 470 -15.64 -0.61 19.24
N ALA A 471 -16.14 -0.04 18.13
CA ALA A 471 -16.49 -0.82 16.93
C ALA A 471 -15.26 -1.46 16.28
N LEU A 472 -14.11 -0.76 16.26
CA LEU A 472 -12.87 -1.31 15.72
C LEU A 472 -12.33 -2.46 16.58
N VAL A 473 -12.41 -2.36 17.91
CA VAL A 473 -12.01 -3.43 18.84
C VAL A 473 -12.88 -4.66 18.65
N GLU A 474 -14.19 -4.49 18.53
CA GLU A 474 -15.13 -5.58 18.23
C GLU A 474 -14.80 -6.25 16.90
N LEU A 475 -14.54 -5.47 15.84
CA LEU A 475 -14.18 -6.00 14.53
C LEU A 475 -12.83 -6.71 14.52
N ILE A 476 -11.85 -6.28 15.32
CA ILE A 476 -10.56 -6.99 15.47
C ILE A 476 -10.80 -8.37 16.11
N GLY A 477 -11.71 -8.48 17.07
CA GLY A 477 -12.06 -9.76 17.71
C GLY A 477 -12.90 -10.67 16.84
N ASN A 478 -14.02 -10.15 16.34
CA ASN A 478 -15.13 -10.95 15.80
C ASN A 478 -15.36 -10.78 14.29
N GLY A 479 -14.61 -9.90 13.62
CA GLY A 479 -14.78 -9.62 12.19
C GLY A 479 -14.29 -10.75 11.26
N SER A 480 -14.66 -10.66 9.97
CA SER A 480 -14.05 -11.48 8.92
C SER A 480 -12.52 -11.28 8.91
N PRO A 481 -11.72 -12.23 8.42
CA PRO A 481 -10.25 -12.07 8.37
C PRO A 481 -9.81 -10.76 7.71
N ARG A 482 -10.54 -10.30 6.69
CA ARG A 482 -10.31 -9.03 6.00
C ARG A 482 -10.69 -7.82 6.87
N ASN A 483 -11.80 -7.90 7.59
CA ASN A 483 -12.24 -6.81 8.46
C ASN A 483 -11.36 -6.70 9.71
N ARG A 484 -10.92 -7.80 10.29
CA ARG A 484 -9.93 -7.81 11.37
C ARG A 484 -8.64 -7.10 10.96
N GLU A 485 -8.13 -7.39 9.75
CA GLU A 485 -6.94 -6.74 9.19
C GLU A 485 -7.15 -5.24 8.94
N ASN A 486 -8.29 -4.85 8.34
CA ASN A 486 -8.61 -3.46 8.05
C ASN A 486 -8.86 -2.66 9.34
N ALA A 487 -9.55 -3.22 10.32
CA ALA A 487 -9.76 -2.59 11.63
C ALA A 487 -8.44 -2.35 12.37
N ALA A 488 -7.54 -3.33 12.37
CA ALA A 488 -6.19 -3.15 12.91
C ALA A 488 -5.39 -2.07 12.16
N ALA A 489 -5.59 -1.93 10.83
CA ALA A 489 -4.96 -0.88 10.04
C ALA A 489 -5.47 0.52 10.44
N VAL A 490 -6.79 0.68 10.56
CA VAL A 490 -7.41 1.95 11.01
C VAL A 490 -6.92 2.31 12.40
N MET A 491 -6.98 1.35 13.34
CA MET A 491 -6.51 1.54 14.71
C MET A 491 -5.04 1.99 14.75
N LEU A 492 -4.18 1.33 13.97
CA LEU A 492 -2.76 1.68 13.89
C LEU A 492 -2.56 3.13 13.42
N HIS A 493 -3.32 3.59 12.42
CA HIS A 493 -3.24 4.96 11.93
C HIS A 493 -3.76 5.98 12.96
N LEU A 494 -4.83 5.67 13.70
CA LEU A 494 -5.37 6.54 14.75
C LEU A 494 -4.42 6.66 15.95
N CYS A 495 -3.70 5.59 16.28
CA CYS A 495 -2.70 5.58 17.35
C CYS A 495 -1.36 6.22 16.95
N ILE A 496 -1.35 7.11 15.92
CA ILE A 496 -0.19 7.88 15.48
C ILE A 496 -0.61 9.35 15.37
N GLY A 497 0.13 10.25 16.03
CA GLY A 497 -0.09 11.70 15.94
C GLY A 497 -0.60 12.31 17.25
N GLU A 498 -1.14 13.51 17.18
CA GLU A 498 -1.49 14.33 18.35
C GLU A 498 -2.51 13.70 19.29
N GLN A 499 -3.47 12.94 18.76
CA GLN A 499 -4.53 12.30 19.55
C GLN A 499 -4.20 10.85 19.95
N GLN A 500 -2.97 10.40 19.73
CA GLN A 500 -2.60 8.99 20.00
C GLN A 500 -2.92 8.52 21.42
N LEU A 501 -2.67 9.36 22.41
CA LEU A 501 -2.90 9.01 23.83
C LEU A 501 -4.40 8.77 24.10
N VAL A 502 -5.27 9.63 23.58
CA VAL A 502 -6.73 9.48 23.74
C VAL A 502 -7.21 8.16 23.13
N HIS A 503 -6.71 7.84 21.91
CA HIS A 503 -7.09 6.62 21.23
C HIS A 503 -6.53 5.36 21.92
N LEU A 504 -5.29 5.41 22.42
CA LEU A 504 -4.68 4.29 23.18
C LEU A 504 -5.39 4.05 24.51
N THR A 505 -5.71 5.13 25.24
CA THR A 505 -6.50 5.03 26.49
C THR A 505 -7.84 4.37 26.22
N ARG A 506 -8.57 4.87 25.22
CA ARG A 506 -9.89 4.32 24.87
C ARG A 506 -9.81 2.87 24.39
N ALA A 507 -8.78 2.53 23.62
CA ALA A 507 -8.54 1.16 23.17
C ALA A 507 -8.25 0.22 24.36
N HIS A 508 -7.51 0.69 25.36
CA HIS A 508 -7.25 -0.06 26.59
C HIS A 508 -8.51 -0.29 27.40
N GLU A 509 -9.35 0.73 27.58
CA GLU A 509 -10.66 0.63 28.23
C GLU A 509 -11.59 -0.38 27.53
N CYS A 510 -11.48 -0.54 26.21
CA CYS A 510 -12.21 -1.53 25.41
C CYS A 510 -11.55 -2.92 25.39
N GLU A 511 -10.55 -3.19 26.24
CA GLU A 511 -9.86 -4.50 26.37
C GLU A 511 -9.23 -5.01 25.08
N ILE A 512 -8.66 -4.14 24.26
CA ILE A 512 -8.09 -4.46 22.92
C ILE A 512 -6.98 -5.52 22.97
N MET A 513 -6.31 -5.72 24.12
CA MET A 513 -5.12 -6.57 24.21
C MET A 513 -5.38 -8.03 23.86
N VAL A 514 -6.55 -8.57 24.23
CA VAL A 514 -6.92 -9.97 23.94
C VAL A 514 -7.18 -10.17 22.45
N PRO A 515 -8.05 -9.38 21.78
CA PRO A 515 -8.25 -9.46 20.34
C PRO A 515 -6.97 -9.27 19.50
N LEU A 516 -6.07 -8.38 19.95
CA LEU A 516 -4.80 -8.16 19.23
C LEU A 516 -3.85 -9.36 19.32
N ARG A 517 -3.73 -9.99 20.49
CA ARG A 517 -2.92 -11.21 20.64
C ARG A 517 -3.46 -12.34 19.77
N GLU A 518 -4.77 -12.51 19.73
CA GLU A 518 -5.40 -13.50 18.88
C GLU A 518 -5.16 -13.19 17.38
N LEU A 519 -5.30 -11.93 16.96
CA LEU A 519 -5.01 -11.51 15.58
C LEU A 519 -3.54 -11.71 15.22
N ALA A 520 -2.62 -11.49 16.17
CA ALA A 520 -1.19 -11.71 15.97
C ALA A 520 -0.82 -13.19 15.78
N LEU A 521 -1.58 -14.11 16.40
CA LEU A 521 -1.36 -15.55 16.29
C LEU A 521 -2.08 -16.14 15.06
N ASN A 522 -3.35 -15.81 14.88
CA ASN A 522 -4.27 -16.51 13.98
C ASN A 522 -4.74 -15.67 12.78
N GLY A 523 -4.26 -14.44 12.64
CA GLY A 523 -4.67 -13.52 11.58
C GLY A 523 -4.02 -13.79 10.22
N THR A 524 -4.42 -13.00 9.21
CA THR A 524 -3.70 -12.92 7.93
C THR A 524 -2.27 -12.39 8.16
N GLU A 525 -1.35 -12.64 7.26
CA GLU A 525 0.04 -12.17 7.40
C GLU A 525 0.14 -10.63 7.54
N ARG A 526 -0.75 -9.89 6.87
CA ARG A 526 -0.85 -8.43 7.05
C ARG A 526 -1.49 -8.05 8.38
N GLY A 527 -2.52 -8.80 8.80
CA GLY A 527 -3.17 -8.64 10.10
C GLY A 527 -2.21 -8.89 11.25
N LYS A 528 -1.43 -9.97 11.21
CA LYS A 528 -0.40 -10.30 12.21
C LYS A 528 0.61 -9.17 12.37
N ARG A 529 1.17 -8.66 11.27
CA ARG A 529 2.14 -7.54 11.32
C ARG A 529 1.55 -6.29 11.97
N LYS A 530 0.29 -5.93 11.65
CA LYS A 530 -0.38 -4.78 12.22
C LYS A 530 -0.72 -4.97 13.71
N ALA A 531 -1.14 -6.17 14.07
CA ALA A 531 -1.40 -6.52 15.47
C ALA A 531 -0.14 -6.44 16.33
N VAL A 532 1.00 -6.94 15.84
CA VAL A 532 2.28 -6.82 16.56
C VAL A 532 2.67 -5.35 16.77
N GLN A 533 2.56 -4.52 15.75
CA GLN A 533 2.86 -3.08 15.86
C GLN A 533 1.93 -2.36 16.86
N LEU A 534 0.65 -2.75 16.90
CA LEU A 534 -0.29 -2.20 17.88
C LEU A 534 0.02 -2.69 19.30
N LEU A 535 0.35 -3.98 19.47
CA LEU A 535 0.74 -4.54 20.77
C LEU A 535 1.99 -3.84 21.33
N GLU A 536 2.99 -3.59 20.50
CA GLU A 536 4.18 -2.83 20.90
C GLU A 536 3.82 -1.40 21.37
N ARG A 537 2.94 -0.71 20.63
CA ARG A 537 2.49 0.65 21.01
C ARG A 537 1.72 0.65 22.32
N MET A 538 0.77 -0.30 22.45
CA MET A 538 -0.01 -0.47 23.68
C MET A 538 0.90 -0.77 24.88
N SER A 539 1.89 -1.64 24.72
CA SER A 539 2.83 -1.98 25.79
C SER A 539 3.65 -0.76 26.24
N ARG A 540 4.18 0.03 25.29
CA ARG A 540 4.90 1.28 25.61
C ARG A 540 4.00 2.30 26.33
N PHE A 541 2.77 2.44 25.85
CA PHE A 541 1.79 3.33 26.49
C PHE A 541 1.49 2.92 27.94
N LEU A 542 1.28 1.62 28.21
CA LEU A 542 1.00 1.11 29.56
C LEU A 542 2.19 1.31 30.50
N VAL A 543 3.42 1.10 30.02
CA VAL A 543 4.64 1.37 30.82
C VAL A 543 4.72 2.86 31.16
N GLN A 544 4.51 3.73 30.19
CA GLN A 544 4.53 5.17 30.44
C GLN A 544 3.46 5.62 31.45
N GLN A 545 2.24 5.09 31.35
CA GLN A 545 1.19 5.38 32.34
C GLN A 545 1.56 4.90 33.75
N GLN A 546 2.19 3.74 33.88
CA GLN A 546 2.67 3.27 35.19
C GLN A 546 3.73 4.17 35.78
N GLU A 547 4.71 4.60 34.98
CA GLU A 547 5.76 5.54 35.40
C GLU A 547 5.20 6.90 35.83
N GLU A 548 4.19 7.42 35.11
CA GLU A 548 3.50 8.66 35.45
C GLU A 548 2.72 8.53 36.75
N GLN A 549 2.01 7.40 36.97
CA GLN A 549 1.26 7.13 38.21
C GLN A 549 2.20 6.98 39.42
N GLU A 550 3.32 6.27 39.25
CA GLU A 550 4.31 6.12 40.31
C GLU A 550 4.97 7.47 40.68
N SER A 551 5.30 8.29 39.67
CA SER A 551 5.87 9.62 39.89
C SER A 551 4.89 10.56 40.59
N HIS A 552 3.60 10.51 40.20
CA HIS A 552 2.54 11.29 40.84
C HIS A 552 2.31 10.84 42.30
N SER A 553 2.30 9.53 42.55
CA SER A 553 2.18 8.97 43.89
C SER A 553 3.36 9.35 44.78
N ARG A 554 4.60 9.38 44.23
CA ARG A 554 5.78 9.84 44.97
C ARG A 554 5.71 11.33 45.31
N LEU A 555 5.23 12.17 44.39
CA LEU A 555 5.01 13.60 44.63
C LEU A 555 3.94 13.87 45.68
N GLN A 556 2.84 13.11 45.66
CA GLN A 556 1.79 13.19 46.70
C GLN A 556 2.31 12.75 48.08
N ALA A 557 3.07 11.66 48.14
CA ALA A 557 3.68 11.20 49.39
C ALA A 557 4.69 12.21 49.94
N ALA A 558 5.48 12.85 49.06
CA ALA A 558 6.41 13.91 49.48
C ALA A 558 5.69 15.17 49.96
N SER A 559 4.57 15.57 49.34
CA SER A 559 3.76 16.70 49.80
C SER A 559 2.99 16.42 51.10
N ALA A 560 2.58 15.18 51.34
CA ALA A 560 1.95 14.76 52.59
C ALA A 560 2.95 14.74 53.78
N GLN A 561 4.24 14.51 53.49
CA GLN A 561 5.28 14.57 54.52
C GLN A 561 5.79 16.00 54.82
N ALA A 562 5.39 16.98 53.98
CA ALA A 562 5.82 18.38 54.12
C ALA A 562 4.81 19.26 54.90
N ILE A 563 3.81 18.67 55.61
CA ILE A 563 2.98 19.45 56.54
C ILE A 563 3.81 19.75 57.78
N PRO A 564 4.17 21.01 58.05
CA PRO A 564 4.86 21.34 59.30
C PRO A 564 3.93 21.12 60.46
N LEU A 565 4.37 20.34 61.46
CA LEU A 565 3.80 20.35 62.80
C LEU A 565 3.85 21.78 63.31
N ILE A 566 2.74 22.47 63.33
CA ILE A 566 2.60 23.73 64.10
C ILE A 566 2.65 23.31 65.56
N PRO A 567 3.61 23.84 66.37
CA PRO A 567 3.58 23.58 67.81
C PRO A 567 2.40 24.33 68.41
N ASP A 568 1.53 23.61 69.09
CA ASP A 568 0.57 24.14 70.06
C ASP A 568 1.38 24.85 71.16
N GLN A 569 1.37 26.17 71.17
CA GLN A 569 1.48 27.02 72.36
C GLN A 569 1.22 28.47 71.94
N VAL A 570 0.05 29.02 72.29
CA VAL A 570 -0.06 30.35 72.90
C VAL A 570 -1.40 30.41 73.63
N GLN A 571 -1.24 30.78 74.88
CA GLN A 571 -2.21 31.05 75.96
C GLN A 571 -3.26 32.08 75.56
N GLU A 572 -4.40 31.88 76.17
CA GLU A 572 -5.47 32.86 76.43
C GLU A 572 -4.95 34.22 76.81
N ASN A 573 -5.53 35.28 76.27
CA ASN A 573 -5.77 36.52 76.97
C ASN A 573 -6.96 37.29 76.35
N GLU A 574 -7.79 37.72 77.21
CA GLU A 574 -9.05 38.45 77.29
C GLU A 574 -9.36 39.53 76.25
N ILE A 575 -10.64 39.60 75.94
CA ILE A 575 -11.44 40.61 75.27
C ILE A 575 -11.37 41.97 76.01
N PRO A 576 -11.56 43.16 75.43
CA PRO A 576 -12.91 43.69 75.37
C PRO A 576 -13.38 44.42 74.09
N ASP A 577 -14.66 44.23 73.87
CA ASP A 577 -15.70 45.06 73.27
C ASP A 577 -15.35 46.46 72.71
N GLN A 578 -15.82 46.73 71.51
CA GLN A 578 -16.93 47.71 71.24
C GLN A 578 -17.00 48.03 69.70
N LEU A 579 -18.23 47.83 69.22
CA LEU A 579 -19.04 48.74 68.38
C LEU A 579 -18.47 49.29 67.03
N ASP A 580 -19.02 48.97 65.94
CA ASP A 580 -20.14 49.57 65.22
C ASP A 580 -20.15 49.10 63.73
N SER A 581 -21.23 48.63 63.28
CA SER A 581 -21.67 48.62 61.89
C SER A 581 -22.07 50.07 61.45
N PRO A 582 -22.23 50.45 60.16
CA PRO A 582 -23.04 49.70 59.21
C PRO A 582 -22.70 49.82 57.68
N ALA A 583 -23.27 48.89 57.00
CA ALA A 583 -24.00 48.95 55.72
C ALA A 583 -23.40 49.64 54.49
N SER A 584 -23.58 48.91 53.43
CA SER A 584 -24.18 49.38 52.14
C SER A 584 -23.39 49.11 50.88
N GLN A 585 -24.01 48.33 50.10
CA GLN A 585 -24.41 48.47 48.69
C GLN A 585 -23.53 47.82 47.59
N TYR A 586 -24.17 46.85 46.98
CA TYR A 586 -24.00 46.40 45.58
C TYR A 586 -24.13 47.58 44.58
N PRO A 587 -23.73 47.47 43.32
CA PRO A 587 -24.47 46.56 42.43
C PRO A 587 -23.62 45.79 41.39
N ALA A 588 -24.32 44.78 40.86
CA ALA A 588 -24.04 44.02 39.64
C ALA A 588 -23.98 44.88 38.36
N LEU A 589 -23.40 44.28 37.34
CA LEU A 589 -23.71 44.31 35.88
C LEU A 589 -22.39 44.15 35.09
N LEU A 590 -22.23 43.26 34.25
CA LEU A 590 -22.73 42.66 33.02
C LEU A 590 -21.79 41.51 32.65
#